data_e2599cdfc77c3fa9f7b289e2f87d9c02
#
_entry.id   e2599cdfc77c3fa9f7b289e2f87d9c02
#
_cell.length_a   1.000
_cell.length_b   1.000
_cell.length_c   1.000
_cell.angle_alpha   90.00
_cell.angle_beta   90.00
_cell.angle_gamma   90.00
#
_symmetry.space_group_name_H-M   'P 1'
#
loop_
_entity.id
_entity.type
_entity.pdbx_description
1 polymer ?
#
loop_
_entity_poly.entity_id
_entity_poly.type
_entity_poly.pdbx_seq_one_letter_code
_entity_poly.pdbx_strand_id
1 'polypeptide(L)'
;PKAFSFNVPSVRGAGALTVERGTKKVERKSFTVIGGMCPRCEGIGTVSDVDLSQLYDETKSLAEGALTIPGYNAGGWNYRVYASSGFVDPDKPIRDYTEQERHDFLHHEPVTMKIAGINMTYEGLVPRIQQSFLAKDVESMQPHIRAFVERAVTFTACPDCGGTRLNAGARSSRIRGINIADACAMQITDLAAWVRGLDEPSVAPLLAALGQT
;
A
#
# COMPACT_ATOMS: atom_id res chain seq x y z
N PRO A 1 8.88 -11.34 19.92
CA PRO A 1 9.59 -10.99 18.69
C PRO A 1 8.70 -10.58 17.53
N LYS A 2 7.51 -11.26 17.33
CA LYS A 2 6.60 -10.95 16.22
C LYS A 2 6.14 -9.48 16.20
N ALA A 3 5.97 -8.85 17.36
CA ALA A 3 5.58 -7.45 17.50
C ALA A 3 6.62 -6.45 16.94
N PHE A 4 7.85 -6.89 16.70
CA PHE A 4 8.94 -6.09 16.15
C PHE A 4 9.36 -6.51 14.74
N SER A 5 8.60 -7.41 14.12
CA SER A 5 8.90 -7.91 12.79
C SER A 5 8.11 -7.15 11.73
N PHE A 6 8.80 -6.56 10.77
CA PHE A 6 8.19 -5.79 9.67
C PHE A 6 7.41 -6.64 8.66
N ASN A 7 7.60 -7.96 8.68
CA ASN A 7 6.94 -8.92 7.79
C ASN A 7 5.81 -9.72 8.48
N VAL A 8 5.45 -9.37 9.71
CA VAL A 8 4.36 -10.02 10.44
C VAL A 8 3.22 -9.02 10.67
N PRO A 9 2.07 -9.21 10.03
CA PRO A 9 0.91 -8.36 10.23
C PRO A 9 0.28 -8.55 11.61
N SER A 10 -0.43 -7.54 12.10
CA SER A 10 -1.35 -7.69 13.22
C SER A 10 -2.64 -8.33 12.73
N VAL A 11 -3.04 -9.45 13.31
CA VAL A 11 -4.21 -10.21 12.88
C VAL A 11 -5.20 -10.34 14.04
N ARG A 12 -6.47 -10.05 13.77
CA ARG A 12 -7.56 -10.38 14.69
C ARG A 12 -8.03 -11.80 14.42
N GLY A 13 -7.93 -12.65 15.43
CA GLY A 13 -8.47 -14.01 15.41
C GLY A 13 -9.67 -14.13 16.35
N ALA A 14 -10.60 -15.01 16.02
CA ALA A 14 -11.65 -15.44 16.92
C ALA A 14 -11.47 -16.93 17.19
N GLY A 15 -11.42 -17.30 18.46
CA GLY A 15 -11.29 -18.69 18.91
C GLY A 15 -12.43 -19.07 19.86
N ALA A 16 -12.83 -20.35 19.82
CA ALA A 16 -13.72 -20.92 20.82
C ALA A 16 -12.88 -21.42 22.01
N LEU A 17 -13.17 -20.92 23.19
CA LEU A 17 -12.63 -21.43 24.44
C LEU A 17 -13.70 -22.26 25.15
N THR A 18 -13.40 -23.51 25.45
CA THR A 18 -14.25 -24.34 26.33
C THR A 18 -13.85 -24.04 27.77
N VAL A 19 -14.72 -23.38 28.50
CA VAL A 19 -14.50 -23.17 29.94
C VAL A 19 -15.14 -24.32 30.69
N GLU A 20 -14.35 -25.20 31.29
CA GLU A 20 -14.84 -26.26 32.16
C GLU A 20 -15.17 -25.69 33.55
N ARG A 21 -16.42 -25.32 33.75
CA ARG A 21 -17.07 -25.22 35.08
C ARG A 21 -18.53 -25.59 34.92
N GLY A 22 -18.84 -26.86 35.22
CA GLY A 22 -20.21 -27.34 35.52
C GLY A 22 -21.19 -27.49 34.34
N THR A 23 -21.20 -26.62 33.39
CA THR A 23 -21.92 -26.71 32.11
C THR A 23 -20.96 -26.26 31.00
N LYS A 24 -20.80 -27.09 29.97
CA LYS A 24 -19.96 -26.76 28.80
C LYS A 24 -20.47 -25.51 28.11
N LYS A 25 -19.98 -24.35 28.49
CA LYS A 25 -20.27 -23.09 27.82
C LYS A 25 -19.13 -22.76 26.88
N VAL A 26 -19.41 -22.76 25.58
CA VAL A 26 -18.43 -22.33 24.55
C VAL A 26 -18.50 -20.81 24.48
N GLU A 27 -17.47 -20.14 24.99
CA GLU A 27 -17.31 -18.69 24.81
C GLU A 27 -16.43 -18.43 23.59
N ARG A 28 -16.91 -17.58 22.69
CA ARG A 28 -16.08 -17.05 21.59
C ARG A 28 -15.34 -15.82 22.09
N LYS A 29 -14.02 -15.91 22.17
CA LYS A 29 -13.16 -14.73 22.46
C LYS A 29 -12.41 -14.32 21.22
N SER A 30 -12.42 -13.02 20.96
CA SER A 30 -11.52 -12.42 19.99
C SER A 30 -10.18 -12.10 20.64
N PHE A 31 -9.10 -12.37 19.93
CA PHE A 31 -7.74 -12.00 20.35
C PHE A 31 -7.02 -11.34 19.16
N THR A 32 -6.06 -10.50 19.47
CA THR A 32 -5.21 -9.88 18.45
C THR A 32 -3.80 -10.43 18.60
N VAL A 33 -3.30 -11.05 17.56
CA VAL A 33 -1.87 -11.36 17.42
C VAL A 33 -1.20 -10.10 16.91
N ILE A 34 -0.37 -9.50 17.75
CA ILE A 34 0.33 -8.25 17.40
C ILE A 34 1.56 -8.58 16.57
N GLY A 35 1.59 -8.10 15.33
CA GLY A 35 2.75 -8.05 14.46
C GLY A 35 3.34 -6.64 14.41
N GLY A 36 4.60 -6.52 13.98
CA GLY A 36 5.29 -5.24 13.86
C GLY A 36 5.11 -4.54 12.50
N MET A 37 4.53 -5.23 11.53
CA MET A 37 4.39 -4.74 10.16
C MET A 37 3.53 -3.47 10.09
N CYS A 38 3.98 -2.47 9.34
CA CYS A 38 3.16 -1.30 9.01
C CYS A 38 1.98 -1.72 8.12
N PRO A 39 0.72 -1.46 8.52
CA PRO A 39 -0.44 -1.92 7.75
C PRO A 39 -0.60 -1.19 6.41
N ARG A 40 -0.09 0.04 6.28
CA ARG A 40 -0.25 0.84 5.07
C ARG A 40 0.67 0.39 3.93
N CYS A 41 1.92 0.13 4.22
CA CYS A 41 2.90 -0.30 3.21
C CYS A 41 3.22 -1.79 3.29
N GLU A 42 2.50 -2.54 4.14
CA GLU A 42 2.69 -3.98 4.33
C GLU A 42 4.16 -4.39 4.53
N GLY A 43 4.90 -3.56 5.28
CA GLY A 43 6.31 -3.80 5.56
C GLY A 43 7.30 -3.46 4.43
N ILE A 44 6.84 -2.88 3.33
CA ILE A 44 7.70 -2.47 2.21
C ILE A 44 8.50 -1.22 2.56
N GLY A 45 7.92 -0.29 3.32
CA GLY A 45 8.53 0.98 3.72
C GLY A 45 8.25 2.14 2.76
N THR A 46 7.81 1.84 1.55
CA THR A 46 7.40 2.82 0.55
C THR A 46 5.94 2.60 0.16
N VAL A 47 5.31 3.63 -0.36
CA VAL A 47 4.03 3.56 -1.05
C VAL A 47 4.22 4.08 -2.47
N SER A 48 3.53 3.47 -3.40
CA SER A 48 3.49 3.95 -4.77
C SER A 48 2.45 5.07 -4.87
N ASP A 49 2.84 6.14 -5.52
CA ASP A 49 1.93 7.20 -5.93
C ASP A 49 1.96 7.31 -7.46
N VAL A 50 0.84 7.76 -8.03
CA VAL A 50 0.70 7.85 -9.48
C VAL A 50 0.69 9.32 -9.86
N ASP A 51 1.64 9.72 -10.70
CA ASP A 51 1.67 11.06 -11.28
C ASP A 51 0.54 11.21 -12.31
N LEU A 52 -0.52 11.90 -11.91
CA LEU A 52 -1.71 12.09 -12.74
C LEU A 52 -1.40 12.78 -14.06
N SER A 53 -0.39 13.66 -14.11
CA SER A 53 0.03 14.34 -15.33
C SER A 53 0.55 13.38 -16.42
N GLN A 54 0.95 12.17 -16.01
CA GLN A 54 1.40 11.12 -16.90
C GLN A 54 0.26 10.20 -17.36
N LEU A 55 -0.93 10.31 -16.78
CA LEU A 55 -2.09 9.47 -17.11
C LEU A 55 -2.96 10.09 -18.19
N TYR A 56 -3.09 11.41 -18.18
CA TYR A 56 -3.97 12.13 -19.11
C TYR A 56 -3.53 13.56 -19.35
N ASP A 57 -3.94 14.10 -20.50
CA ASP A 57 -3.85 15.51 -20.85
C ASP A 57 -5.17 16.18 -20.48
N GLU A 58 -5.17 17.01 -19.44
CA GLU A 58 -6.38 17.66 -18.92
C GLU A 58 -7.00 18.66 -19.90
N THR A 59 -6.24 19.12 -20.89
CA THR A 59 -6.73 20.08 -21.89
C THR A 59 -7.64 19.44 -22.93
N LYS A 60 -7.65 18.11 -23.02
CA LYS A 60 -8.42 17.30 -23.96
C LYS A 60 -9.58 16.59 -23.29
N SER A 61 -10.57 16.27 -24.11
CA SER A 61 -11.64 15.35 -23.74
C SER A 61 -11.21 13.89 -23.94
N LEU A 62 -11.98 12.94 -23.37
CA LEU A 62 -11.73 11.52 -23.62
C LEU A 62 -11.85 11.18 -25.11
N ALA A 63 -12.81 11.78 -25.81
CA ALA A 63 -13.04 11.58 -27.25
C ALA A 63 -11.86 12.10 -28.09
N GLU A 64 -11.19 13.15 -27.64
CA GLU A 64 -9.99 13.70 -28.28
C GLU A 64 -8.70 12.94 -27.93
N GLY A 65 -8.81 11.88 -27.13
CA GLY A 65 -7.67 11.05 -26.75
C GLY A 65 -6.87 11.64 -25.59
N ALA A 66 -7.52 12.14 -24.56
CA ALA A 66 -6.88 12.66 -23.36
C ALA A 66 -6.01 11.62 -22.66
N LEU A 67 -6.36 10.31 -22.71
CA LEU A 67 -5.63 9.26 -22.01
C LEU A 67 -4.28 8.97 -22.68
N THR A 68 -3.19 9.10 -21.93
CA THR A 68 -1.81 8.90 -22.36
C THR A 68 -1.25 7.52 -21.99
N ILE A 69 -2.09 6.70 -21.36
CA ILE A 69 -1.75 5.36 -20.86
C ILE A 69 -1.69 4.36 -22.03
N PRO A 70 -0.68 3.50 -22.11
CA PRO A 70 -0.62 2.46 -23.11
C PRO A 70 -1.86 1.56 -23.12
N GLY A 71 -2.48 1.38 -24.27
CA GLY A 71 -3.70 0.59 -24.43
C GLY A 71 -5.03 1.31 -24.11
N TYR A 72 -4.99 2.63 -23.84
CA TYR A 72 -6.18 3.46 -23.57
C TYR A 72 -6.50 4.42 -24.72
N ASN A 73 -6.14 4.04 -25.94
CA ASN A 73 -6.37 4.85 -27.12
C ASN A 73 -7.87 5.12 -27.34
N ALA A 74 -8.19 6.30 -27.88
CA ALA A 74 -9.55 6.68 -28.25
C ALA A 74 -10.20 5.60 -29.14
N GLY A 75 -11.44 5.22 -28.82
CA GLY A 75 -12.16 4.13 -29.48
C GLY A 75 -11.76 2.71 -29.05
N GLY A 76 -10.67 2.54 -28.29
CA GLY A 76 -10.25 1.25 -27.72
C GLY A 76 -11.14 0.76 -26.58
N TRP A 77 -10.92 -0.49 -26.15
CA TRP A 77 -11.72 -1.09 -25.10
C TRP A 77 -11.64 -0.33 -23.76
N ASN A 78 -10.43 -0.03 -23.30
CA ASN A 78 -10.23 0.69 -22.03
C ASN A 78 -10.82 2.10 -22.07
N TYR A 79 -10.73 2.80 -23.20
CA TYR A 79 -11.41 4.08 -23.42
C TYR A 79 -12.93 3.96 -23.22
N ARG A 80 -13.57 2.93 -23.82
CA ARG A 80 -15.04 2.73 -23.73
C ARG A 80 -15.51 2.54 -22.30
N VAL A 81 -14.69 1.96 -21.44
CA VAL A 81 -15.03 1.80 -20.01
C VAL A 81 -15.36 3.15 -19.38
N TYR A 82 -14.57 4.17 -19.66
CA TYR A 82 -14.78 5.51 -19.10
C TYR A 82 -15.81 6.31 -19.91
N ALA A 83 -15.69 6.33 -21.22
CA ALA A 83 -16.56 7.10 -22.09
C ALA A 83 -18.03 6.64 -22.09
N SER A 84 -18.30 5.36 -21.81
CA SER A 84 -19.65 4.80 -21.76
C SER A 84 -20.14 4.50 -20.34
N SER A 85 -19.43 4.94 -19.31
CA SER A 85 -19.80 4.70 -17.91
C SER A 85 -20.99 5.54 -17.45
N GLY A 86 -21.17 6.72 -18.03
CA GLY A 86 -22.15 7.72 -17.57
C GLY A 86 -21.72 8.52 -16.36
N PHE A 87 -20.51 8.29 -15.81
CA PHE A 87 -19.96 9.08 -14.71
C PHE A 87 -19.33 10.39 -15.17
N VAL A 88 -18.86 10.44 -16.42
CA VAL A 88 -18.22 11.61 -17.02
C VAL A 88 -18.75 11.84 -18.44
N ASP A 89 -18.69 13.08 -18.88
CA ASP A 89 -18.98 13.45 -20.27
C ASP A 89 -17.72 13.21 -21.13
N PRO A 90 -17.73 12.29 -22.09
CA PRO A 90 -16.56 11.96 -22.90
C PRO A 90 -16.11 13.09 -23.86
N ASP A 91 -16.98 14.04 -24.15
CA ASP A 91 -16.69 15.16 -25.06
C ASP A 91 -16.22 16.41 -24.30
N LYS A 92 -16.29 16.41 -22.99
CA LYS A 92 -15.88 17.51 -22.12
C LYS A 92 -14.38 17.41 -21.77
N PRO A 93 -13.59 18.48 -21.89
CA PRO A 93 -12.20 18.49 -21.42
C PRO A 93 -12.09 18.12 -19.93
N ILE A 94 -11.08 17.31 -19.58
CA ILE A 94 -10.93 16.79 -18.19
C ILE A 94 -10.75 17.91 -17.18
N ARG A 95 -10.09 19.01 -17.56
CA ARG A 95 -9.95 20.21 -16.70
C ARG A 95 -11.28 20.83 -16.27
N ASP A 96 -12.33 20.66 -17.09
CA ASP A 96 -13.65 21.22 -16.88
C ASP A 96 -14.59 20.28 -16.11
N TYR A 97 -14.11 19.08 -15.71
CA TYR A 97 -14.87 18.16 -14.89
C TYR A 97 -15.20 18.79 -13.53
N THR A 98 -16.44 18.59 -13.08
CA THR A 98 -16.84 18.88 -11.70
C THR A 98 -16.02 18.06 -10.70
N GLU A 99 -16.05 18.43 -9.42
CA GLU A 99 -15.38 17.63 -8.37
C GLU A 99 -15.88 16.19 -8.35
N GLN A 100 -17.20 15.98 -8.55
CA GLN A 100 -17.78 14.64 -8.58
C GLN A 100 -17.31 13.85 -9.82
N GLU A 101 -17.36 14.43 -11.01
CA GLU A 101 -16.87 13.78 -12.24
C GLU A 101 -15.38 13.45 -12.11
N ARG A 102 -14.57 14.35 -11.56
CA ARG A 102 -13.15 14.14 -11.33
C ARG A 102 -12.89 13.02 -10.31
N HIS A 103 -13.66 12.99 -9.21
CA HIS A 103 -13.59 11.92 -8.24
C HIS A 103 -13.96 10.56 -8.86
N ASP A 104 -15.07 10.52 -9.58
CA ASP A 104 -15.55 9.29 -10.21
C ASP A 104 -14.61 8.80 -11.32
N PHE A 105 -14.02 9.71 -12.06
CA PHE A 105 -13.01 9.38 -13.07
C PHE A 105 -11.72 8.83 -12.45
N LEU A 106 -11.24 9.41 -11.35
CA LEU A 106 -9.94 9.08 -10.78
C LEU A 106 -9.97 8.03 -9.67
N HIS A 107 -11.01 8.05 -8.81
CA HIS A 107 -10.99 7.36 -7.53
C HIS A 107 -12.24 6.54 -7.22
N HIS A 108 -13.16 6.38 -8.17
CA HIS A 108 -14.40 5.63 -7.93
C HIS A 108 -14.11 4.21 -7.42
N GLU A 109 -14.79 3.79 -6.37
CA GLU A 109 -14.73 2.43 -5.86
C GLU A 109 -15.23 1.42 -6.91
N PRO A 110 -14.71 0.19 -6.95
CA PRO A 110 -15.13 -0.81 -7.91
C PRO A 110 -16.64 -1.09 -7.86
N VAL A 111 -17.33 -0.91 -8.97
CA VAL A 111 -18.76 -1.17 -9.10
C VAL A 111 -19.05 -1.99 -10.37
N THR A 112 -19.86 -3.04 -10.23
CA THR A 112 -20.31 -3.83 -11.39
C THR A 112 -21.50 -3.17 -12.05
N MET A 113 -21.35 -2.81 -13.32
CA MET A 113 -22.38 -2.14 -14.10
C MET A 113 -22.38 -2.57 -15.57
N LYS A 114 -23.44 -2.23 -16.30
CA LYS A 114 -23.49 -2.42 -17.75
C LYS A 114 -22.81 -1.27 -18.48
N ILE A 115 -21.70 -1.58 -19.17
CA ILE A 115 -20.98 -0.62 -20.01
C ILE A 115 -21.01 -1.14 -21.43
N ALA A 116 -21.50 -0.34 -22.36
CA ALA A 116 -21.69 -0.74 -23.77
C ALA A 116 -22.41 -2.10 -23.93
N GLY A 117 -23.39 -2.38 -23.06
CA GLY A 117 -24.21 -3.61 -23.10
C GLY A 117 -23.58 -4.83 -22.40
N ILE A 118 -22.37 -4.74 -21.88
CA ILE A 118 -21.64 -5.84 -21.23
C ILE A 118 -21.50 -5.56 -19.73
N ASN A 119 -21.74 -6.57 -18.89
CA ASN A 119 -21.49 -6.45 -17.46
C ASN A 119 -20.00 -6.44 -17.20
N MET A 120 -19.51 -5.38 -16.57
CA MET A 120 -18.11 -5.23 -16.22
C MET A 120 -17.92 -4.39 -14.96
N THR A 121 -16.77 -4.47 -14.36
CA THR A 121 -16.43 -3.65 -13.21
C THR A 121 -15.86 -2.32 -13.70
N TYR A 122 -16.53 -1.22 -13.34
CA TYR A 122 -15.99 0.13 -13.40
C TYR A 122 -15.23 0.42 -12.10
N GLU A 123 -14.13 1.08 -12.23
CA GLU A 123 -13.33 1.62 -11.12
C GLU A 123 -12.59 2.87 -11.60
N GLY A 124 -12.21 3.74 -10.69
CA GLY A 124 -11.45 4.93 -11.03
C GLY A 124 -10.10 4.61 -11.68
N LEU A 125 -9.58 5.58 -12.43
CA LEU A 125 -8.36 5.41 -13.22
C LEU A 125 -7.14 5.06 -12.34
N VAL A 126 -7.00 5.69 -11.17
CA VAL A 126 -5.88 5.47 -10.25
C VAL A 126 -5.86 4.04 -9.70
N PRO A 127 -6.92 3.51 -9.06
CA PRO A 127 -6.92 2.13 -8.58
C PRO A 127 -6.73 1.12 -9.72
N ARG A 128 -7.31 1.39 -10.90
CA ARG A 128 -7.14 0.53 -12.05
C ARG A 128 -5.68 0.46 -12.53
N ILE A 129 -4.99 1.58 -12.56
CA ILE A 129 -3.56 1.63 -12.93
C ILE A 129 -2.70 0.94 -11.87
N GLN A 130 -2.99 1.19 -10.60
CA GLN A 130 -2.29 0.53 -9.50
C GLN A 130 -2.43 -0.99 -9.60
N GLN A 131 -3.64 -1.50 -9.82
CA GLN A 131 -3.89 -2.94 -9.95
C GLN A 131 -3.27 -3.54 -11.22
N SER A 132 -3.36 -2.83 -12.35
CA SER A 132 -2.93 -3.36 -13.65
C SER A 132 -1.42 -3.37 -13.82
N PHE A 133 -0.72 -2.38 -13.27
CA PHE A 133 0.72 -2.18 -13.49
C PHE A 133 1.56 -2.43 -12.24
N LEU A 134 1.09 -2.05 -11.03
CA LEU A 134 1.89 -2.19 -9.82
C LEU A 134 1.80 -3.58 -9.19
N ALA A 135 0.77 -4.35 -9.50
CA ALA A 135 0.64 -5.75 -9.05
C ALA A 135 1.50 -6.73 -9.86
N LYS A 136 2.18 -6.28 -10.92
CA LYS A 136 2.99 -7.12 -11.81
C LYS A 136 4.47 -6.83 -11.65
N ASP A 137 5.28 -7.86 -11.87
CA ASP A 137 6.72 -7.70 -11.94
C ASP A 137 7.10 -6.81 -13.14
N VAL A 138 7.73 -5.69 -12.86
CA VAL A 138 8.15 -4.68 -13.86
C VAL A 138 9.10 -5.29 -14.89
N GLU A 139 9.94 -6.26 -14.49
CA GLU A 139 10.88 -6.93 -15.40
C GLU A 139 10.18 -7.78 -16.48
N SER A 140 8.97 -8.28 -16.16
CA SER A 140 8.17 -9.08 -17.10
C SER A 140 7.35 -8.24 -18.09
N MET A 141 7.33 -6.91 -17.94
CA MET A 141 6.54 -6.01 -18.77
C MET A 141 7.20 -5.75 -20.14
N GLN A 142 6.36 -5.50 -21.14
CA GLN A 142 6.85 -5.02 -22.44
C GLN A 142 7.57 -3.67 -22.29
N PRO A 143 8.62 -3.38 -23.10
CA PRO A 143 9.47 -2.20 -22.93
C PRO A 143 8.71 -0.87 -22.87
N HIS A 144 7.68 -0.68 -23.70
CA HIS A 144 6.90 0.55 -23.72
C HIS A 144 5.98 0.72 -22.48
N ILE A 145 5.52 -0.39 -21.89
CA ILE A 145 4.74 -0.36 -20.65
C ILE A 145 5.67 -0.07 -19.49
N ARG A 146 6.84 -0.69 -19.45
CA ARG A 146 7.87 -0.42 -18.43
C ARG A 146 8.26 1.06 -18.42
N ALA A 147 8.56 1.63 -19.58
CA ALA A 147 8.89 3.05 -19.70
C ALA A 147 7.75 3.98 -19.24
N PHE A 148 6.50 3.58 -19.43
CA PHE A 148 5.35 4.30 -18.89
C PHE A 148 5.30 4.21 -17.36
N VAL A 149 5.43 3.00 -16.79
CA VAL A 149 5.39 2.79 -15.33
C VAL A 149 6.53 3.55 -14.63
N GLU A 150 7.75 3.48 -15.16
CA GLU A 150 8.91 4.21 -14.62
C GLU A 150 8.69 5.74 -14.60
N ARG A 151 7.93 6.27 -15.54
CA ARG A 151 7.60 7.69 -15.61
C ARG A 151 6.39 8.07 -14.76
N ALA A 152 5.35 7.22 -14.75
CA ALA A 152 4.05 7.52 -14.14
C ALA A 152 3.96 7.14 -12.67
N VAL A 153 4.86 6.30 -12.17
CA VAL A 153 4.82 5.79 -10.80
C VAL A 153 6.02 6.30 -10.01
N THR A 154 5.73 6.99 -8.92
CA THR A 154 6.73 7.43 -7.96
C THR A 154 6.62 6.61 -6.70
N PHE A 155 7.76 6.23 -6.13
CA PHE A 155 7.81 5.55 -4.84
C PHE A 155 8.26 6.56 -3.78
N THR A 156 7.40 6.82 -2.81
CA THR A 156 7.69 7.72 -1.70
C THR A 156 7.78 6.93 -0.40
N ALA A 157 8.51 7.46 0.59
CA ALA A 157 8.52 6.86 1.92
C ALA A 157 7.08 6.81 2.47
N CYS A 158 6.69 5.65 3.00
CA CYS A 158 5.35 5.48 3.56
C CYS A 158 5.08 6.55 4.64
N PRO A 159 4.03 7.37 4.52
CA PRO A 159 3.77 8.45 5.47
C PRO A 159 3.44 7.96 6.88
N ASP A 160 2.89 6.75 7.03
CA ASP A 160 2.53 6.20 8.34
C ASP A 160 3.76 5.71 9.12
N CYS A 161 4.71 5.11 8.45
CA CYS A 161 5.90 4.58 9.10
C CYS A 161 7.19 5.38 8.81
N GLY A 162 7.16 6.37 7.93
CA GLY A 162 8.34 7.13 7.55
C GLY A 162 9.45 6.26 6.92
N GLY A 163 9.08 5.22 6.18
CA GLY A 163 10.05 4.27 5.59
C GLY A 163 10.53 3.17 6.53
N THR A 164 10.20 3.19 7.83
CA THR A 164 10.71 2.24 8.82
C THR A 164 10.14 0.83 8.70
N ARG A 165 9.09 0.63 7.91
CA ARG A 165 8.37 -0.65 7.70
C ARG A 165 7.57 -1.14 8.91
N LEU A 166 7.69 -0.45 10.05
CA LEU A 166 7.14 -0.85 11.34
C LEU A 166 5.93 0.00 11.72
N ASN A 167 4.95 -0.62 12.34
CA ASN A 167 3.79 0.08 12.88
C ASN A 167 4.16 0.92 14.13
N ALA A 168 3.23 1.78 14.55
CA ALA A 168 3.44 2.66 15.69
C ALA A 168 3.70 1.89 17.00
N GLY A 169 3.05 0.73 17.19
CA GLY A 169 3.24 -0.12 18.36
C GLY A 169 4.68 -0.66 18.47
N ALA A 170 5.25 -1.15 17.37
CA ALA A 170 6.64 -1.60 17.35
C ALA A 170 7.63 -0.45 17.62
N ARG A 171 7.33 0.75 17.12
CA ARG A 171 8.17 1.96 17.30
C ARG A 171 8.00 2.64 18.66
N SER A 172 6.97 2.29 19.42
CA SER A 172 6.74 2.88 20.76
C SER A 172 7.67 2.35 21.84
N SER A 173 8.19 1.12 21.70
CA SER A 173 9.13 0.52 22.62
C SER A 173 10.53 1.12 22.44
N ARG A 174 11.11 1.64 23.52
CA ARG A 174 12.42 2.31 23.48
C ARG A 174 13.34 1.78 24.54
N ILE A 175 14.61 1.66 24.21
CA ILE A 175 15.71 1.37 25.12
C ILE A 175 16.63 2.60 25.13
N ARG A 176 16.75 3.30 26.25
CA ARG A 176 17.50 4.56 26.37
C ARG A 176 17.12 5.59 25.28
N GLY A 177 15.81 5.70 25.00
CA GLY A 177 15.29 6.66 24.01
C GLY A 177 15.31 6.16 22.57
N ILE A 178 15.97 5.05 22.24
CA ILE A 178 16.12 4.49 20.90
C ILE A 178 15.11 3.36 20.71
N ASN A 179 14.33 3.40 19.63
CA ASN A 179 13.43 2.32 19.23
C ASN A 179 14.10 1.42 18.19
N ILE A 180 13.42 0.32 17.84
CA ILE A 180 13.96 -0.65 16.87
C ILE A 180 14.20 -0.03 15.47
N ALA A 181 13.37 0.91 15.04
CA ALA A 181 13.57 1.58 13.76
C ALA A 181 14.80 2.51 13.79
N ASP A 182 14.97 3.25 14.88
CA ASP A 182 16.13 4.10 15.09
C ASP A 182 17.42 3.24 15.10
N ALA A 183 17.39 2.10 15.79
CA ALA A 183 18.52 1.18 15.85
C ALA A 183 18.85 0.57 14.46
N CYS A 184 17.85 0.19 13.69
CA CYS A 184 18.03 -0.33 12.32
C CYS A 184 18.56 0.71 11.32
N ALA A 185 18.42 2.00 11.62
CA ALA A 185 18.91 3.09 10.79
C ALA A 185 20.36 3.49 11.13
N MET A 186 20.92 2.98 12.23
CA MET A 186 22.30 3.27 12.63
C MET A 186 23.30 2.63 11.68
N GLN A 187 24.46 3.25 11.56
CA GLN A 187 25.65 2.58 11.03
C GLN A 187 26.01 1.38 11.91
N ILE A 188 26.49 0.30 11.32
CA ILE A 188 26.76 -0.94 12.07
C ILE A 188 27.77 -0.72 13.23
N THR A 189 28.74 0.15 13.04
CA THR A 189 29.72 0.53 14.07
C THR A 189 29.06 1.24 15.25
N ASP A 190 28.12 2.15 14.97
CA ASP A 190 27.41 2.92 15.99
C ASP A 190 26.41 2.02 16.74
N LEU A 191 25.72 1.15 16.02
CA LEU A 191 24.84 0.13 16.60
C LEU A 191 25.63 -0.78 17.54
N ALA A 192 26.81 -1.26 17.12
CA ALA A 192 27.67 -2.10 17.93
C ALA A 192 28.17 -1.37 19.20
N ALA A 193 28.55 -0.08 19.06
CA ALA A 193 28.96 0.74 20.21
C ALA A 193 27.79 0.95 21.17
N TRP A 194 26.60 1.24 20.65
CA TRP A 194 25.39 1.41 21.46
C TRP A 194 25.01 0.13 22.20
N VAL A 195 25.01 -1.06 21.52
CA VAL A 195 24.73 -2.36 22.13
C VAL A 195 25.72 -2.69 23.25
N ARG A 196 27.02 -2.48 23.03
CA ARG A 196 28.06 -2.68 24.07
C ARG A 196 27.90 -1.75 25.27
N GLY A 197 27.33 -0.56 25.07
CA GLY A 197 27.03 0.39 26.13
C GLY A 197 25.77 0.08 26.93
N LEU A 198 25.00 -0.95 26.54
CA LEU A 198 23.81 -1.37 27.29
C LEU A 198 24.22 -2.23 28.49
N ASP A 199 23.80 -1.79 29.67
CA ASP A 199 23.97 -2.54 30.93
C ASP A 199 22.59 -3.00 31.41
N GLU A 200 22.20 -4.20 30.98
CA GLU A 200 20.92 -4.81 31.29
C GLU A 200 21.13 -6.28 31.70
N PRO A 201 21.28 -6.52 33.02
CA PRO A 201 21.61 -7.87 33.53
C PRO A 201 20.63 -8.98 33.07
N SER A 202 19.36 -8.64 32.91
CA SER A 202 18.31 -9.60 32.50
C SER A 202 18.49 -10.15 31.09
N VAL A 203 19.24 -9.47 30.23
CA VAL A 203 19.49 -9.84 28.83
C VAL A 203 20.98 -9.87 28.48
N ALA A 204 21.86 -9.85 29.49
CA ALA A 204 23.31 -9.88 29.30
C ALA A 204 23.83 -10.95 28.33
N PRO A 205 23.34 -12.20 28.36
CA PRO A 205 23.77 -13.23 27.40
C PRO A 205 23.42 -12.86 25.94
N LEU A 206 22.28 -12.20 25.71
CA LEU A 206 21.84 -11.78 24.37
C LEU A 206 22.69 -10.59 23.87
N LEU A 207 23.00 -9.65 24.77
CA LEU A 207 23.87 -8.51 24.46
C LEU A 207 25.29 -8.96 24.10
N ALA A 208 25.82 -9.95 24.83
CA ALA A 208 27.13 -10.53 24.54
C ALA A 208 27.16 -11.22 23.16
N ALA A 209 26.11 -11.98 22.81
CA ALA A 209 26.00 -12.62 21.50
C ALA A 209 25.93 -11.60 20.36
N LEU A 210 25.12 -10.51 20.51
CA LEU A 210 25.03 -9.43 19.52
C LEU A 210 26.33 -8.66 19.36
N GLY A 211 27.13 -8.52 20.42
CA GLY A 211 28.42 -7.81 20.37
C GLY A 211 29.55 -8.60 19.73
N GLN A 212 29.37 -9.90 19.46
CA GLN A 212 30.33 -10.78 18.80
C GLN A 212 30.09 -10.93 17.29
N THR A 213 28.94 -10.47 16.80
CA THR A 213 28.57 -10.50 15.37
C THR A 213 29.00 -9.23 14.69
#